data_8f375f664a4517e452e9b40e96f56234
#
_entry.id   8f375f664a4517e452e9b40e96f56234
#
_cell.length_a   1.000
_cell.length_b   1.000
_cell.length_c   1.000
_cell.angle_alpha   90.00
_cell.angle_beta   90.00
_cell.angle_gamma   90.00
#
_symmetry.space_group_name_H-M   'P 1'
#
loop_
_entity.id
_entity.type
_entity.pdbx_description
1 polymer ?
#
loop_
_entity_poly.entity_id
_entity_poly.type
_entity_poly.pdbx_seq_one_letter_code
_entity_poly.pdbx_strand_id
1 'polypeptide(L)'
;GNNKYEFKNIFNQIGNNRYTWRDGVSAQANLERSAEYYYRSRTTYNGQVTGKHTLGNDEIEWSGSYSYANRHIPDRRRYMIDDALETDVYQLSNGNDVSREWTQLDEHIVSANVGDKHLFHFGQWSPSLRFGAYGEYRTRKYNTRNFIYSWNTSGNDLPDGFRKMDMPQLLSDGSYYGERGLYLIEQRQMRNNYRGHNT
;
A
#
# COMPACT_ATOMS: atom_id res chain seq x y z
N GLY A 1 43.37 -5.91 -11.93
CA GLY A 1 42.81 -5.15 -13.04
C GLY A 1 42.36 -3.79 -12.56
N ASN A 2 42.58 -2.77 -13.38
CA ASN A 2 42.26 -1.37 -13.02
C ASN A 2 40.76 -1.05 -13.09
N ASN A 3 39.91 -2.04 -13.42
CA ASN A 3 38.49 -1.88 -13.56
C ASN A 3 37.76 -2.94 -12.76
N LYS A 4 36.76 -2.54 -11.97
CA LYS A 4 35.89 -3.42 -11.21
C LYS A 4 34.43 -3.04 -11.49
N TYR A 5 33.60 -4.03 -11.80
CA TYR A 5 32.16 -3.87 -11.94
C TYR A 5 31.44 -4.80 -10.99
N GLU A 6 30.39 -4.30 -10.38
CA GLU A 6 29.51 -5.10 -9.56
C GLU A 6 28.06 -4.90 -10.00
N PHE A 7 27.32 -5.99 -10.05
CA PHE A 7 25.87 -5.97 -10.21
C PHE A 7 25.23 -6.62 -8.99
N LYS A 8 24.32 -5.88 -8.34
CA LYS A 8 23.56 -6.36 -7.19
C LYS A 8 22.09 -6.23 -7.51
N ASN A 9 21.32 -7.25 -7.20
CA ASN A 9 19.89 -7.17 -7.27
C ASN A 9 19.24 -7.92 -6.10
N ILE A 10 18.12 -7.39 -5.63
CA ILE A 10 17.32 -7.99 -4.59
C ILE A 10 15.88 -7.90 -5.03
N PHE A 11 15.20 -9.03 -5.04
CA PHE A 11 13.78 -9.12 -5.24
C PHE A 11 13.13 -9.74 -4.00
N ASN A 12 12.04 -9.13 -3.55
CA ASN A 12 11.27 -9.64 -2.43
C ASN A 12 9.78 -9.47 -2.73
N GLN A 13 9.01 -10.52 -2.46
CA GLN A 13 7.55 -10.50 -2.55
C GLN A 13 6.96 -11.14 -1.29
N ILE A 14 6.12 -10.37 -0.61
CA ILE A 14 5.47 -10.80 0.62
C ILE A 14 3.97 -10.69 0.43
N GLY A 15 3.25 -11.79 0.68
CA GLY A 15 1.81 -11.82 0.83
C GLY A 15 1.44 -11.99 2.30
N ASN A 16 0.48 -11.21 2.76
CA ASN A 16 -0.09 -11.35 4.09
C ASN A 16 -1.60 -11.53 3.95
N ASN A 17 -2.09 -12.65 4.43
CA ASN A 17 -3.51 -12.94 4.49
C ASN A 17 -3.92 -13.02 5.96
N ARG A 18 -4.91 -12.20 6.35
CA ARG A 18 -5.39 -12.12 7.72
C ARG A 18 -6.91 -12.12 7.75
N TYR A 19 -7.45 -13.02 8.51
CA TYR A 19 -8.83 -12.98 8.96
C TYR A 19 -8.85 -12.56 10.44
N THR A 20 -9.65 -11.58 10.76
CA THR A 20 -9.84 -11.12 12.14
C THR A 20 -11.31 -11.20 12.48
N TRP A 21 -11.61 -11.89 13.56
CA TRP A 21 -12.92 -11.94 14.18
C TRP A 21 -12.85 -11.25 15.54
N ARG A 22 -13.85 -10.46 15.86
CA ARG A 22 -13.99 -9.82 17.16
C ARG A 22 -15.41 -10.00 17.63
N ASP A 23 -15.54 -10.27 18.92
CA ASP A 23 -16.82 -10.34 19.65
C ASP A 23 -16.59 -9.70 21.02
N GLY A 24 -17.37 -8.69 21.38
CA GLY A 24 -17.17 -7.96 22.61
C GLY A 24 -18.03 -6.72 22.71
N VAL A 25 -17.65 -5.84 23.64
CA VAL A 25 -18.35 -4.59 23.91
C VAL A 25 -17.61 -3.44 23.26
N SER A 26 -18.33 -2.62 22.49
CA SER A 26 -17.80 -1.40 21.87
C SER A 26 -17.53 -0.31 22.90
N ALA A 27 -16.86 0.77 22.48
CA ALA A 27 -16.65 1.94 23.32
C ALA A 27 -17.97 2.65 23.76
N GLN A 28 -19.05 2.41 23.02
CA GLN A 28 -20.39 2.90 23.33
C GLN A 28 -21.20 1.94 24.21
N ALA A 29 -20.55 0.92 24.78
CA ALA A 29 -21.12 -0.14 25.58
C ALA A 29 -22.12 -1.06 24.87
N ASN A 30 -22.19 -1.03 23.54
CA ASN A 30 -22.98 -1.96 22.75
C ASN A 30 -22.23 -3.26 22.52
N LEU A 31 -22.95 -4.37 22.50
CA LEU A 31 -22.39 -5.64 22.05
C LEU A 31 -22.10 -5.54 20.54
N GLU A 32 -20.87 -5.90 20.13
CA GLU A 32 -20.40 -5.78 18.76
C GLU A 32 -19.76 -7.08 18.30
N ARG A 33 -20.07 -7.49 17.07
CA ARG A 33 -19.36 -8.53 16.35
C ARG A 33 -18.82 -7.96 15.07
N SER A 34 -17.55 -8.22 14.78
CA SER A 34 -16.96 -7.76 13.55
C SER A 34 -16.03 -8.80 12.92
N ALA A 35 -15.95 -8.77 11.60
CA ALA A 35 -15.04 -9.58 10.83
C ALA A 35 -14.31 -8.72 9.81
N GLU A 36 -13.04 -9.03 9.62
CA GLU A 36 -12.20 -8.39 8.62
C GLU A 36 -11.47 -9.45 7.81
N TYR A 37 -11.65 -9.42 6.50
CA TYR A 37 -10.86 -10.16 5.53
C TYR A 37 -9.87 -9.20 4.90
N TYR A 38 -8.60 -9.45 5.12
CA TYR A 38 -7.53 -8.57 4.68
C TYR A 38 -6.43 -9.36 3.99
N TYR A 39 -6.24 -9.10 2.71
CA TYR A 39 -5.07 -9.55 1.98
C TYR A 39 -4.25 -8.35 1.53
N ARG A 40 -2.95 -8.43 1.68
CA ARG A 40 -2.00 -7.44 1.20
C ARG A 40 -0.80 -8.12 0.59
N SER A 41 -0.46 -7.75 -0.63
CA SER A 41 0.82 -8.08 -1.23
C SER A 41 1.74 -6.86 -1.25
N ARG A 42 3.03 -7.12 -1.10
CA ARG A 42 4.09 -6.14 -1.28
C ARG A 42 5.17 -6.77 -2.14
N THR A 43 5.55 -6.08 -3.19
CA THR A 43 6.68 -6.45 -4.05
C THR A 43 7.71 -5.35 -3.97
N THR A 44 8.97 -5.70 -3.77
CA THR A 44 10.09 -4.78 -3.84
C THR A 44 11.18 -5.36 -4.72
N TYR A 45 11.74 -4.52 -5.56
CA TYR A 45 12.91 -4.83 -6.35
C TYR A 45 13.92 -3.71 -6.19
N ASN A 46 15.19 -4.06 -6.09
CA ASN A 46 16.30 -3.12 -6.13
C ASN A 46 17.41 -3.74 -6.97
N GLY A 47 17.78 -3.05 -8.04
CA GLY A 47 18.91 -3.39 -8.91
C GLY A 47 19.93 -2.26 -8.89
N GLN A 48 21.21 -2.59 -8.75
CA GLN A 48 22.30 -1.64 -8.73
C GLN A 48 23.45 -2.16 -9.56
N VAL A 49 24.01 -1.27 -10.37
CA VAL A 49 25.27 -1.48 -11.10
C VAL A 49 26.27 -0.48 -10.58
N THR A 50 27.46 -0.93 -10.26
CA THR A 50 28.57 -0.07 -9.83
C THR A 50 29.80 -0.31 -10.68
N GLY A 51 30.57 0.74 -10.91
CA GLY A 51 31.87 0.66 -11.57
C GLY A 51 32.91 1.42 -10.77
N LYS A 52 34.10 0.83 -10.70
CA LYS A 52 35.28 1.47 -10.11
C LYS A 52 36.44 1.33 -11.08
N HIS A 53 37.08 2.45 -11.37
CA HIS A 53 38.18 2.57 -12.33
C HIS A 53 39.36 3.29 -11.69
N THR A 54 40.54 2.73 -11.85
CA THR A 54 41.78 3.39 -11.43
C THR A 54 42.57 3.81 -12.67
N LEU A 55 42.71 5.10 -12.89
CA LEU A 55 43.35 5.72 -14.05
C LEU A 55 44.48 6.64 -13.57
N GLY A 56 45.68 6.08 -13.42
CA GLY A 56 46.82 6.83 -12.89
C GLY A 56 46.55 7.28 -11.45
N ASN A 57 46.42 8.59 -11.24
CA ASN A 57 46.18 9.20 -9.94
C ASN A 57 44.68 9.35 -9.60
N ASP A 58 43.82 8.96 -10.53
CA ASP A 58 42.38 9.09 -10.38
C ASP A 58 41.73 7.76 -10.02
N GLU A 59 40.78 7.80 -9.09
CA GLU A 59 39.91 6.69 -8.74
C GLU A 59 38.48 7.14 -8.99
N ILE A 60 37.91 6.69 -10.10
CA ILE A 60 36.54 7.02 -10.52
C ILE A 60 35.61 5.92 -10.06
N GLU A 61 34.57 6.29 -9.30
CA GLU A 61 33.51 5.41 -8.87
C GLU A 61 32.19 5.94 -9.41
N TRP A 62 31.37 5.06 -9.93
CA TRP A 62 30.01 5.40 -10.35
C TRP A 62 29.03 4.30 -9.97
N SER A 63 27.78 4.67 -9.78
CA SER A 63 26.69 3.71 -9.65
C SER A 63 25.42 4.21 -10.30
N GLY A 64 24.65 3.26 -10.78
CA GLY A 64 23.27 3.46 -11.19
C GLY A 64 22.37 2.47 -10.48
N SER A 65 21.21 2.91 -10.02
CA SER A 65 20.25 2.02 -9.36
C SER A 65 18.83 2.27 -9.82
N TYR A 66 18.04 1.21 -9.77
CA TYR A 66 16.61 1.24 -9.95
C TYR A 66 15.94 0.48 -8.83
N SER A 67 14.96 1.13 -8.18
CA SER A 67 14.13 0.54 -7.14
C SER A 67 12.67 0.61 -7.54
N TYR A 68 11.98 -0.48 -7.32
CA TYR A 68 10.53 -0.59 -7.48
C TYR A 68 9.90 -1.08 -6.19
N ALA A 69 8.82 -0.43 -5.78
CA ALA A 69 8.01 -0.88 -4.67
C ALA A 69 6.53 -0.83 -5.06
N ASN A 70 5.85 -1.95 -4.88
CA ASN A 70 4.42 -2.07 -5.05
C ASN A 70 3.76 -2.54 -3.76
N ARG A 71 2.60 -1.98 -3.45
CA ARG A 71 1.71 -2.48 -2.41
C ARG A 71 0.31 -2.57 -2.98
N HIS A 72 -0.29 -3.74 -2.88
CA HIS A 72 -1.62 -4.02 -3.40
C HIS A 72 -2.51 -4.65 -2.32
N ILE A 73 -3.67 -4.05 -2.11
CA ILE A 73 -4.76 -4.55 -1.28
C ILE A 73 -5.95 -4.72 -2.23
N PRO A 74 -6.19 -5.93 -2.74
CA PRO A 74 -7.16 -6.15 -3.83
C PRO A 74 -8.61 -6.15 -3.39
N ASP A 75 -8.94 -6.31 -2.13
CA ASP A 75 -10.32 -6.34 -1.67
C ASP A 75 -10.34 -6.57 -0.15
N ARG A 76 -10.09 -5.54 0.61
CA ARG A 76 -10.26 -5.60 2.05
C ARG A 76 -11.73 -5.49 2.38
N ARG A 77 -12.28 -6.49 3.05
CA ARG A 77 -13.68 -6.55 3.43
C ARG A 77 -13.81 -6.39 4.92
N ARG A 78 -14.68 -5.51 5.33
CA ARG A 78 -15.05 -5.32 6.74
C ARG A 78 -16.54 -5.49 6.89
N TYR A 79 -16.90 -6.07 8.00
CA TYR A 79 -18.26 -6.33 8.39
C TYR A 79 -18.39 -6.13 9.90
N MET A 80 -19.43 -5.44 10.31
CA MET A 80 -19.75 -5.21 11.70
C MET A 80 -21.27 -5.33 11.90
N ILE A 81 -21.65 -6.00 12.96
CA ILE A 81 -23.02 -6.03 13.48
C ILE A 81 -22.99 -5.72 14.95
N ASP A 82 -23.98 -5.04 15.44
CA ASP A 82 -24.09 -4.66 16.84
C ASP A 82 -25.52 -4.82 17.36
N ASP A 83 -25.67 -4.58 18.65
CA ASP A 83 -26.95 -4.51 19.36
C ASP A 83 -27.33 -3.06 19.69
N ALA A 84 -26.96 -2.11 18.84
CA ALA A 84 -27.21 -0.69 19.06
C ALA A 84 -28.70 -0.32 19.15
N LEU A 85 -29.59 -1.21 18.68
CA LEU A 85 -31.04 -1.03 18.74
C LEU A 85 -31.66 -1.64 20.01
N GLU A 86 -30.84 -2.13 20.96
CA GLU A 86 -31.26 -2.70 22.23
C GLU A 86 -32.33 -3.80 22.10
N THR A 87 -32.21 -4.61 21.07
CA THR A 87 -33.15 -5.69 20.75
C THR A 87 -32.66 -7.06 21.15
N ASP A 88 -31.52 -7.17 21.84
CA ASP A 88 -30.77 -8.40 22.14
C ASP A 88 -30.42 -9.22 20.90
N VAL A 89 -30.42 -8.56 19.73
CA VAL A 89 -30.12 -9.18 18.44
C VAL A 89 -29.06 -8.39 17.71
N TYR A 90 -27.98 -9.07 17.36
CA TYR A 90 -26.96 -8.49 16.50
C TYR A 90 -27.51 -8.25 15.09
N GLN A 91 -27.37 -7.02 14.62
CA GLN A 91 -27.86 -6.63 13.30
C GLN A 91 -27.04 -5.49 12.72
N LEU A 92 -27.19 -5.26 11.42
CA LEU A 92 -26.63 -4.07 10.77
C LEU A 92 -27.36 -2.82 11.26
N SER A 93 -26.67 -1.95 11.94
CA SER A 93 -27.22 -0.68 12.42
C SER A 93 -26.95 0.47 11.45
N ASN A 94 -25.86 0.38 10.69
CA ASN A 94 -25.44 1.42 9.75
C ASN A 94 -24.87 0.82 8.45
N GLY A 95 -25.13 1.45 7.32
CA GLY A 95 -24.58 1.03 6.02
C GLY A 95 -23.06 1.06 5.93
N ASN A 96 -22.39 1.86 6.78
CA ASN A 96 -20.94 1.87 6.87
C ASN A 96 -20.34 0.61 7.50
N ASP A 97 -21.17 -0.20 8.15
CA ASP A 97 -20.76 -1.40 8.86
C ASP A 97 -20.27 -2.50 7.89
N VAL A 98 -20.61 -2.40 6.63
CA VAL A 98 -20.10 -3.27 5.59
C VAL A 98 -19.37 -2.46 4.55
N SER A 99 -18.07 -2.70 4.42
CA SER A 99 -17.22 -1.94 3.49
C SER A 99 -16.24 -2.81 2.74
N ARG A 100 -15.84 -2.31 1.56
CA ARG A 100 -14.82 -2.92 0.71
C ARG A 100 -13.81 -1.85 0.28
N GLU A 101 -12.54 -2.19 0.34
CA GLU A 101 -11.44 -1.28 0.02
C GLU A 101 -10.47 -1.92 -0.97
N TRP A 102 -10.12 -1.17 -2.00
CA TRP A 102 -9.03 -1.49 -2.94
C TRP A 102 -7.98 -0.40 -2.85
N THR A 103 -6.75 -0.80 -2.64
CA THR A 103 -5.63 0.14 -2.57
C THR A 103 -4.47 -0.38 -3.41
N GLN A 104 -3.89 0.49 -4.21
CA GLN A 104 -2.68 0.22 -4.97
C GLN A 104 -1.70 1.38 -4.83
N LEU A 105 -0.45 1.04 -4.60
CA LEU A 105 0.67 1.97 -4.58
C LEU A 105 1.78 1.39 -5.44
N ASP A 106 2.27 2.20 -6.37
CA ASP A 106 3.43 1.92 -7.21
C ASP A 106 4.44 3.04 -7.05
N GLU A 107 5.68 2.70 -6.74
CA GLU A 107 6.77 3.64 -6.60
C GLU A 107 7.98 3.16 -7.41
N HIS A 108 8.56 4.07 -8.17
CA HIS A 108 9.77 3.85 -8.94
C HIS A 108 10.78 4.92 -8.57
N ILE A 109 12.01 4.48 -8.32
CA ILE A 109 13.13 5.35 -8.00
C ILE A 109 14.28 4.97 -8.92
N VAL A 110 14.82 5.95 -9.62
CA VAL A 110 16.05 5.83 -10.39
C VAL A 110 17.08 6.77 -9.80
N SER A 111 18.26 6.28 -9.50
CA SER A 111 19.34 7.13 -9.02
C SER A 111 20.65 6.81 -9.72
N ALA A 112 21.50 7.81 -9.82
CA ALA A 112 22.85 7.69 -10.33
C ALA A 112 23.80 8.55 -9.50
N ASN A 113 25.01 8.08 -9.33
CA ASN A 113 26.10 8.87 -8.80
C ASN A 113 27.38 8.63 -9.57
N VAL A 114 28.26 9.62 -9.53
CA VAL A 114 29.64 9.53 -10.02
C VAL A 114 30.51 10.33 -9.08
N GLY A 115 31.65 9.79 -8.77
CA GLY A 115 32.66 10.48 -7.94
C GLY A 115 34.06 10.18 -8.47
N ASP A 116 34.95 11.12 -8.25
CA ASP A 116 36.36 10.97 -8.50
C ASP A 116 37.17 11.33 -7.25
N LYS A 117 38.23 10.58 -7.04
CA LYS A 117 39.26 10.84 -6.03
C LYS A 117 40.57 10.99 -6.74
N HIS A 118 41.08 12.22 -6.82
CA HIS A 118 42.38 12.53 -7.38
C HIS A 118 43.45 12.57 -6.29
N LEU A 119 44.57 11.87 -6.52
CA LEU A 119 45.72 11.85 -5.63
C LEU A 119 46.81 12.77 -6.17
N PHE A 120 47.14 13.81 -5.43
CA PHE A 120 48.25 14.71 -5.75
C PHE A 120 49.56 14.19 -5.11
N HIS A 121 50.70 14.48 -5.77
CA HIS A 121 51.99 14.11 -5.27
C HIS A 121 52.87 15.38 -5.19
N PHE A 122 53.20 15.83 -3.98
CA PHE A 122 54.06 16.98 -3.73
C PHE A 122 55.25 16.55 -2.83
N GLY A 123 56.22 15.89 -3.43
CA GLY A 123 57.38 15.36 -2.69
C GLY A 123 56.95 14.27 -1.70
N GLN A 124 57.15 14.55 -0.38
CA GLN A 124 56.75 13.61 0.66
C GLN A 124 55.27 13.74 1.07
N TRP A 125 54.52 14.68 0.51
CA TRP A 125 53.13 14.95 0.84
C TRP A 125 52.23 14.54 -0.32
N SER A 126 51.21 13.70 -0.03
CA SER A 126 50.29 13.16 -1.03
C SER A 126 48.83 13.41 -0.61
N PRO A 127 48.31 14.64 -0.76
CA PRO A 127 46.92 14.94 -0.47
C PRO A 127 46.01 14.35 -1.53
N SER A 128 44.74 14.06 -1.15
CA SER A 128 43.72 13.64 -2.09
C SER A 128 42.54 14.59 -2.05
N LEU A 129 41.95 14.85 -3.23
CA LEU A 129 40.72 15.60 -3.38
C LEU A 129 39.62 14.61 -3.87
N ARG A 130 38.45 14.66 -3.27
CA ARG A 130 37.28 13.88 -3.71
C ARG A 130 36.16 14.84 -4.05
N PHE A 131 35.54 14.62 -5.21
CA PHE A 131 34.36 15.35 -5.65
C PHE A 131 33.42 14.39 -6.37
N GLY A 132 32.15 14.78 -6.52
CA GLY A 132 31.17 13.91 -7.17
C GLY A 132 29.84 14.60 -7.32
N ALA A 133 28.93 13.90 -8.01
CA ALA A 133 27.56 14.30 -8.23
C ALA A 133 26.62 13.12 -7.96
N TYR A 134 25.42 13.45 -7.51
CA TYR A 134 24.33 12.50 -7.26
C TYR A 134 23.05 13.06 -7.84
N GLY A 135 22.21 12.19 -8.39
CA GLY A 135 20.89 12.54 -8.86
C GLY A 135 19.90 11.41 -8.59
N GLU A 136 18.70 11.76 -8.19
CA GLU A 136 17.60 10.82 -7.97
C GLU A 136 16.33 11.36 -8.61
N TYR A 137 15.59 10.47 -9.27
CA TYR A 137 14.25 10.73 -9.75
C TYR A 137 13.28 9.71 -9.18
N ARG A 138 12.18 10.19 -8.62
CA ARG A 138 11.15 9.37 -7.97
C ARG A 138 9.78 9.65 -8.57
N THR A 139 9.04 8.60 -8.86
CA THR A 139 7.62 8.67 -9.18
C THR A 139 6.83 7.77 -8.24
N ARG A 140 5.69 8.25 -7.78
CA ARG A 140 4.79 7.50 -6.92
C ARG A 140 3.36 7.71 -7.38
N LYS A 141 2.65 6.60 -7.57
CA LYS A 141 1.21 6.58 -7.85
C LYS A 141 0.51 5.87 -6.70
N TYR A 142 -0.50 6.53 -6.16
CA TYR A 142 -1.35 5.96 -5.12
C TYR A 142 -2.78 6.06 -5.57
N ASN A 143 -3.50 4.94 -5.53
CA ASN A 143 -4.91 4.86 -5.84
C ASN A 143 -5.61 4.06 -4.76
N THR A 144 -6.70 4.61 -4.22
CA THR A 144 -7.57 3.89 -3.31
C THR A 144 -9.02 4.12 -3.69
N ARG A 145 -9.82 3.08 -3.60
CA ARG A 145 -11.28 3.11 -3.76
C ARG A 145 -11.90 2.47 -2.54
N ASN A 146 -12.84 3.17 -1.94
CA ASN A 146 -13.57 2.69 -0.77
C ASN A 146 -15.05 2.64 -1.08
N PHE A 147 -15.64 1.49 -0.91
CA PHE A 147 -17.05 1.23 -1.11
C PHE A 147 -17.71 0.86 0.20
N ILE A 148 -18.90 1.35 0.39
CA ILE A 148 -19.77 0.94 1.49
C ILE A 148 -21.05 0.33 0.92
N TYR A 149 -21.64 -0.56 1.68
CA TYR A 149 -22.98 -1.03 1.41
C TYR A 149 -23.95 -0.10 2.11
N SER A 150 -24.85 0.44 1.34
CA SER A 150 -25.93 1.29 1.83
C SER A 150 -27.28 0.69 1.47
N TRP A 151 -28.31 1.15 2.12
CA TRP A 151 -29.68 0.78 1.82
C TRP A 151 -30.56 2.02 1.72
N ASN A 152 -31.66 1.91 1.04
CA ASN A 152 -32.59 3.02 0.89
C ASN A 152 -33.38 3.19 2.19
N THR A 153 -33.06 4.25 2.94
CA THR A 153 -33.72 4.59 4.20
C THR A 153 -34.95 5.48 4.02
N SER A 154 -35.25 5.90 2.77
CA SER A 154 -36.39 6.79 2.48
C SER A 154 -37.70 6.04 2.62
N GLY A 155 -38.16 5.86 3.86
CA GLY A 155 -39.51 5.42 4.21
C GLY A 155 -39.76 3.92 4.27
N ASN A 156 -38.77 3.07 4.07
CA ASN A 156 -38.90 1.64 4.25
C ASN A 156 -37.72 1.10 5.07
N ASP A 157 -38.02 0.55 6.22
CA ASP A 157 -37.08 -0.25 6.97
C ASP A 157 -36.66 -1.46 6.12
N LEU A 158 -35.37 -1.81 6.21
CA LEU A 158 -34.91 -3.09 5.66
C LEU A 158 -35.78 -4.20 6.26
N PRO A 159 -36.15 -5.22 5.46
CA PRO A 159 -36.86 -6.38 6.00
C PRO A 159 -36.09 -6.93 7.21
N ASP A 160 -36.78 -7.26 8.30
CA ASP A 160 -36.17 -7.72 9.54
C ASP A 160 -35.16 -8.85 9.36
N GLY A 161 -35.42 -9.78 8.44
CA GLY A 161 -34.49 -10.85 8.12
C GLY A 161 -33.17 -10.39 7.48
N PHE A 162 -33.19 -9.23 6.85
CA PHE A 162 -32.01 -8.71 6.15
C PHE A 162 -30.93 -8.18 7.09
N ARG A 163 -31.31 -7.47 8.14
CA ARG A 163 -30.38 -6.95 9.14
C ARG A 163 -29.69 -8.04 9.95
N LYS A 164 -30.31 -9.22 10.02
CA LYS A 164 -29.86 -10.39 10.79
C LYS A 164 -29.02 -11.36 9.99
N MET A 165 -28.88 -11.14 8.69
CA MET A 165 -28.08 -12.01 7.83
C MET A 165 -26.59 -11.88 8.12
N ASP A 166 -25.89 -12.98 8.07
CA ASP A 166 -24.44 -12.97 8.12
C ASP A 166 -23.83 -12.45 6.80
N MET A 167 -22.56 -12.12 6.85
CA MET A 167 -21.86 -11.55 5.70
C MET A 167 -21.88 -12.44 4.44
N PRO A 168 -21.66 -13.77 4.52
CA PRO A 168 -21.80 -14.64 3.36
C PRO A 168 -23.20 -14.61 2.74
N GLN A 169 -24.26 -14.56 3.54
CA GLN A 169 -25.63 -14.45 3.08
C GLN A 169 -25.91 -13.13 2.40
N LEU A 170 -25.48 -12.02 3.02
CA LEU A 170 -25.63 -10.67 2.45
C LEU A 170 -24.92 -10.50 1.12
N LEU A 171 -23.80 -11.19 0.91
CA LEU A 171 -23.00 -11.07 -0.30
C LEU A 171 -23.33 -12.09 -1.39
N SER A 172 -24.03 -13.17 -1.05
CA SER A 172 -24.30 -14.27 -1.97
C SER A 172 -25.64 -14.17 -2.68
N ASP A 173 -26.60 -13.49 -2.09
CA ASP A 173 -27.94 -13.40 -2.64
C ASP A 173 -28.13 -12.12 -3.48
N GLY A 174 -28.14 -12.29 -4.80
CA GLY A 174 -28.36 -11.19 -5.76
C GLY A 174 -29.75 -10.54 -5.66
N SER A 175 -30.71 -11.14 -4.92
CA SER A 175 -32.05 -10.57 -4.74
C SER A 175 -32.08 -9.34 -3.83
N TYR A 176 -31.00 -9.11 -3.09
CA TYR A 176 -30.86 -7.94 -2.22
C TYR A 176 -30.25 -6.71 -2.89
N TYR A 177 -29.79 -6.85 -4.13
CA TYR A 177 -29.29 -5.71 -4.91
C TYR A 177 -30.43 -5.02 -5.65
N GLY A 178 -30.56 -3.71 -5.47
CA GLY A 178 -31.54 -2.90 -6.16
C GLY A 178 -32.28 -1.92 -5.26
N GLU A 179 -33.43 -1.41 -5.70
CA GLU A 179 -34.17 -0.33 -5.01
C GLU A 179 -34.65 -0.67 -3.59
N ARG A 180 -34.69 -1.94 -3.23
CA ARG A 180 -35.19 -2.43 -1.94
C ARG A 180 -34.12 -3.14 -1.10
N GLY A 181 -32.87 -3.17 -1.53
CA GLY A 181 -31.81 -3.91 -0.87
C GLY A 181 -30.54 -3.12 -0.64
N LEU A 182 -29.47 -3.83 -0.29
CA LEU A 182 -28.15 -3.25 -0.21
C LEU A 182 -27.65 -2.90 -1.60
N TYR A 183 -27.12 -1.72 -1.72
CA TYR A 183 -26.41 -1.28 -2.91
C TYR A 183 -25.02 -0.76 -2.56
N LEU A 184 -24.08 -0.95 -3.48
CA LEU A 184 -22.70 -0.56 -3.32
C LEU A 184 -22.53 0.90 -3.73
N ILE A 185 -22.05 1.72 -2.81
CA ILE A 185 -21.73 3.12 -3.08
C ILE A 185 -20.22 3.32 -2.98
N GLU A 186 -19.63 3.96 -3.96
CA GLU A 186 -18.25 4.44 -3.84
C GLU A 186 -18.22 5.71 -2.97
N GLN A 187 -17.82 5.54 -1.71
CA GLN A 187 -17.76 6.62 -0.75
C GLN A 187 -16.56 7.53 -1.01
N ARG A 188 -15.43 6.95 -1.40
CA ARG A 188 -14.18 7.68 -1.57
C ARG A 188 -13.31 7.07 -2.64
N GLN A 189 -12.88 7.94 -3.56
CA GLN A 189 -11.80 7.65 -4.49
C GLN A 189 -10.69 8.65 -4.29
N MET A 190 -9.47 8.19 -4.03
CA MET A 190 -8.29 9.04 -3.99
C MET A 190 -7.27 8.55 -5.00
N ARG A 191 -6.80 9.49 -5.83
CA ARG A 191 -5.68 9.29 -6.73
C ARG A 191 -4.65 10.36 -6.42
N ASN A 192 -3.46 9.93 -6.05
CA ASN A 192 -2.36 10.83 -5.76
C ASN A 192 -1.12 10.40 -6.56
N ASN A 193 -0.59 11.33 -7.34
CA ASN A 193 0.62 11.13 -8.13
C ASN A 193 1.68 12.10 -7.63
N TYR A 194 2.82 11.58 -7.29
CA TYR A 194 3.99 12.34 -6.89
C TYR A 194 5.12 12.11 -7.89
N ARG A 195 5.79 13.19 -8.26
CA ARG A 195 7.05 13.16 -9.00
C ARG A 195 8.01 14.08 -8.28
N GLY A 196 9.21 13.61 -8.03
CA GLY A 196 10.25 14.37 -7.36
C GLY A 196 11.62 14.04 -7.93
N HIS A 197 12.53 15.00 -7.83
CA HIS A 197 13.93 14.81 -8.13
C HIS A 197 14.75 15.33 -6.96
N ASN A 198 15.94 14.77 -6.79
CA ASN A 198 16.89 15.15 -5.77
C ASN A 198 18.29 15.17 -6.41
N THR A 199 19.07 16.21 -6.15
CA THR A 199 20.42 16.40 -6.71
C THR A 199 21.40 16.72 -5.62
#